data_61b7275ba5267fa2b951b69e5dbe650b
#
_entry.id   61b7275ba5267fa2b951b69e5dbe650b
#
_cell.length_a   1.000
_cell.length_b   1.000
_cell.length_c   1.000
_cell.angle_alpha   90.00
_cell.angle_beta   90.00
_cell.angle_gamma   90.00
#
_symmetry.space_group_name_H-M   'P 1'
#
loop_
_entity.id
_entity.type
_entity.pdbx_description
1 polymer ?
#
loop_
_entity_poly.entity_id
_entity_poly.type
_entity_poly.pdbx_seq_one_letter_code
_entity_poly.pdbx_strand_id
1 'polypeptide(L)'
;MSPFDEIAAREILPQREPFVFVDRLVHYDERETVTVFTVPAEHLLVADGYLTAPGVLENMAQSSAARIGYLCKFILHVPVRVGYIGAIRKFRMHRLPAVGETLTTTIIFREDVFGISLVDAVVCIGDERIAEAALKTALGEKEAE
;
A
#
# COMPACT_ATOMS: atom_id res chain seq x y z
N MET A 1 -9.59 -14.73 -14.09
CA MET A 1 -9.28 -13.28 -14.23
C MET A 1 -10.28 -12.47 -13.42
N SER A 2 -9.79 -11.56 -12.64
CA SER A 2 -10.67 -10.66 -11.88
C SER A 2 -11.36 -9.70 -12.84
N PRO A 3 -12.68 -9.44 -12.69
CA PRO A 3 -13.35 -8.40 -13.48
C PRO A 3 -12.99 -6.99 -13.01
N PHE A 4 -12.08 -6.87 -12.05
CA PHE A 4 -11.69 -5.60 -11.48
C PHE A 4 -10.74 -4.84 -12.42
N ASP A 5 -11.09 -3.59 -12.74
CA ASP A 5 -10.23 -2.72 -13.54
C ASP A 5 -9.11 -2.16 -12.68
N GLU A 6 -7.87 -2.32 -13.14
CA GLU A 6 -6.71 -1.82 -12.42
C GLU A 6 -6.69 -0.29 -12.40
N ILE A 7 -6.32 0.26 -11.25
CA ILE A 7 -6.30 1.70 -11.00
C ILE A 7 -4.86 2.16 -10.79
N ALA A 8 -4.40 3.12 -11.57
CA ALA A 8 -3.08 3.70 -11.39
C ALA A 8 -2.99 4.41 -10.02
N ALA A 9 -1.84 4.26 -9.36
CA ALA A 9 -1.63 4.82 -8.02
C ALA A 9 -1.92 6.31 -7.96
N ARG A 10 -1.54 7.08 -8.98
CA ARG A 10 -1.73 8.53 -9.01
C ARG A 10 -3.20 8.97 -8.95
N GLU A 11 -4.15 8.07 -9.25
CA GLU A 11 -5.57 8.39 -9.20
C GLU A 11 -6.15 8.30 -7.79
N ILE A 12 -5.51 7.55 -6.90
CA ILE A 12 -6.06 7.26 -5.57
C ILE A 12 -5.09 7.58 -4.43
N LEU A 13 -3.84 7.95 -4.73
CA LEU A 13 -2.86 8.34 -3.72
C LEU A 13 -2.58 9.83 -3.75
N PRO A 14 -2.38 10.45 -2.56
CA PRO A 14 -1.94 11.86 -2.52
C PRO A 14 -0.47 12.03 -2.88
N GLN A 15 0.34 10.99 -2.71
CA GLN A 15 1.78 11.04 -3.01
C GLN A 15 2.03 11.21 -4.51
N ARG A 16 3.16 11.83 -4.86
CA ARG A 16 3.62 12.02 -6.23
C ARG A 16 5.08 11.62 -6.35
N GLU A 17 5.53 11.35 -7.57
CA GLU A 17 6.93 11.03 -7.82
C GLU A 17 7.86 12.12 -7.25
N PRO A 18 9.01 11.78 -6.65
CA PRO A 18 9.62 10.43 -6.54
C PRO A 18 9.17 9.66 -5.29
N PHE A 19 8.09 10.05 -4.63
CA PHE A 19 7.66 9.50 -3.35
C PHE A 19 6.59 8.41 -3.48
N VAL A 20 6.39 7.86 -4.68
CA VAL A 20 5.38 6.82 -4.94
C VAL A 20 6.01 5.44 -4.88
N PHE A 21 5.44 4.55 -4.06
CA PHE A 21 5.91 3.17 -3.85
C PHE A 21 4.82 2.15 -4.20
N VAL A 22 3.89 2.52 -5.05
CA VAL A 22 2.83 1.66 -5.61
C VAL A 22 2.65 2.03 -7.06
N ASP A 23 2.61 1.04 -7.96
CA ASP A 23 2.33 1.31 -9.36
C ASP A 23 0.84 1.41 -9.62
N ARG A 24 0.08 0.41 -9.16
CA ARG A 24 -1.36 0.38 -9.35
C ARG A 24 -2.04 -0.55 -8.34
N LEU A 25 -3.33 -0.30 -8.15
CA LEU A 25 -4.22 -1.15 -7.37
C LEU A 25 -4.86 -2.16 -8.32
N VAL A 26 -4.76 -3.44 -8.00
CA VAL A 26 -5.20 -4.53 -8.89
C VAL A 26 -6.39 -5.30 -8.35
N HIS A 27 -6.76 -5.08 -7.10
CA HIS A 27 -7.96 -5.69 -6.51
C HIS A 27 -8.43 -4.87 -5.31
N TYR A 28 -9.76 -4.78 -5.17
CA TYR A 28 -10.40 -4.21 -3.99
C TYR A 28 -11.70 -4.94 -3.72
N ASP A 29 -11.90 -5.35 -2.48
CA ASP A 29 -13.20 -5.75 -1.95
C ASP A 29 -13.27 -5.30 -0.49
N GLU A 30 -14.35 -5.62 0.20
CA GLU A 30 -14.56 -5.16 1.58
C GLU A 30 -13.47 -5.64 2.54
N ARG A 31 -12.81 -6.73 2.23
CA ARG A 31 -11.82 -7.36 3.10
C ARG A 31 -10.40 -7.13 2.65
N GLU A 32 -10.15 -7.17 1.35
CA GLU A 32 -8.79 -7.14 0.81
C GLU A 32 -8.60 -6.08 -0.25
N THR A 33 -7.43 -5.47 -0.21
CA THR A 33 -6.93 -4.55 -1.24
C THR A 33 -5.56 -5.05 -1.67
N VAL A 34 -5.34 -5.16 -2.98
CA VAL A 34 -4.07 -5.66 -3.50
C VAL A 34 -3.45 -4.62 -4.42
N THR A 35 -2.19 -4.33 -4.20
CA THR A 35 -1.40 -3.42 -5.05
C THR A 35 -0.20 -4.15 -5.61
N VAL A 36 0.36 -3.60 -6.69
CA VAL A 36 1.62 -4.07 -7.26
C VAL A 36 2.59 -2.92 -7.41
N PHE A 37 3.88 -3.22 -7.24
CA PHE A 37 4.98 -2.28 -7.38
C PHE A 37 6.20 -3.02 -7.88
N THR A 38 6.70 -2.65 -9.07
CA THR A 38 7.94 -3.20 -9.59
C THR A 38 9.08 -2.29 -9.17
N VAL A 39 10.09 -2.86 -8.51
CA VAL A 39 11.21 -2.10 -7.96
C VAL A 39 12.02 -1.49 -9.12
N PRO A 40 12.03 -0.17 -9.29
CA PRO A 40 12.80 0.47 -10.37
C PRO A 40 14.29 0.48 -10.06
N ALA A 41 15.11 0.57 -11.11
CA ALA A 41 16.57 0.59 -10.96
C ALA A 41 17.05 1.78 -10.14
N GLU A 42 16.36 2.91 -10.28
CA GLU A 42 16.67 4.13 -9.52
C GLU A 42 15.42 4.60 -8.81
N HIS A 43 15.49 4.67 -7.50
CA HIS A 43 14.39 5.14 -6.68
C HIS A 43 14.92 5.61 -5.33
N LEU A 44 14.14 6.44 -4.65
CA LEU A 44 14.51 7.12 -3.42
C LEU A 44 15.03 6.17 -2.32
N LEU A 45 14.40 5.01 -2.15
CA LEU A 45 14.76 4.04 -1.11
C LEU A 45 15.33 2.74 -1.69
N VAL A 46 15.88 2.80 -2.89
CA VAL A 46 16.63 1.70 -3.50
C VAL A 46 18.11 1.96 -3.29
N ALA A 47 18.83 0.96 -2.77
CA ALA A 47 20.27 1.02 -2.52
C ALA A 47 20.90 -0.32 -2.84
N ASP A 48 22.05 -0.29 -3.51
CA ASP A 48 22.83 -1.49 -3.85
C ASP A 48 22.02 -2.58 -4.58
N GLY A 49 21.09 -2.17 -5.43
CA GLY A 49 20.26 -3.10 -6.22
C GLY A 49 19.05 -3.65 -5.50
N TYR A 50 18.71 -3.13 -4.32
CA TYR A 50 17.59 -3.62 -3.52
C TYR A 50 16.72 -2.48 -2.99
N LEU A 51 15.42 -2.76 -2.89
CA LEU A 51 14.52 -1.88 -2.13
C LEU A 51 14.79 -2.12 -0.63
N THR A 52 15.08 -1.04 0.08
CA THR A 52 15.42 -1.13 1.51
C THR A 52 14.18 -1.40 2.38
N ALA A 53 14.40 -1.79 3.65
CA ALA A 53 13.29 -2.04 4.57
C ALA A 53 12.36 -0.82 4.73
N PRO A 54 12.88 0.42 4.86
CA PRO A 54 12.00 1.60 4.83
C PRO A 54 11.17 1.71 3.54
N GLY A 55 11.72 1.28 2.40
CA GLY A 55 10.98 1.26 1.13
C GLY A 55 9.83 0.26 1.15
N VAL A 56 10.04 -0.90 1.75
CA VAL A 56 8.98 -1.89 1.90
C VAL A 56 7.89 -1.39 2.86
N LEU A 57 8.29 -0.75 3.96
CA LEU A 57 7.33 -0.13 4.89
C LEU A 57 6.51 0.96 4.21
N GLU A 58 7.16 1.78 3.38
CA GLU A 58 6.46 2.82 2.64
C GLU A 58 5.47 2.23 1.62
N ASN A 59 5.85 1.13 0.97
CA ASN A 59 4.94 0.40 0.08
C ASN A 59 3.71 -0.11 0.84
N MET A 60 3.89 -0.67 2.04
CA MET A 60 2.78 -1.13 2.88
C MET A 60 1.86 0.03 3.28
N ALA A 61 2.44 1.16 3.71
CA ALA A 61 1.69 2.35 4.10
C ALA A 61 0.88 2.90 2.92
N GLN A 62 1.50 3.00 1.75
CA GLN A 62 0.81 3.50 0.55
C GLN A 62 -0.22 2.51 0.02
N SER A 63 -0.01 1.22 0.17
CA SER A 63 -1.01 0.21 -0.20
C SER A 63 -2.26 0.35 0.69
N SER A 64 -2.06 0.62 1.98
CA SER A 64 -3.17 0.93 2.89
C SER A 64 -3.86 2.25 2.50
N ALA A 65 -3.09 3.27 2.12
CA ALA A 65 -3.64 4.54 1.63
C ALA A 65 -4.42 4.34 0.33
N ALA A 66 -3.98 3.44 -0.54
CA ALA A 66 -4.69 3.10 -1.78
C ALA A 66 -6.07 2.52 -1.49
N ARG A 67 -6.20 1.69 -0.45
CA ARG A 67 -7.49 1.19 0.00
C ARG A 67 -8.43 2.34 0.36
N ILE A 68 -7.92 3.29 1.12
CA ILE A 68 -8.69 4.48 1.53
C ILE A 68 -9.06 5.34 0.32
N GLY A 69 -8.11 5.55 -0.59
CA GLY A 69 -8.34 6.32 -1.82
C GLY A 69 -9.40 5.69 -2.70
N TYR A 70 -9.37 4.39 -2.85
CA TYR A 70 -10.41 3.67 -3.60
C TYR A 70 -11.78 3.81 -2.93
N LEU A 71 -11.83 3.60 -1.63
CA LEU A 71 -13.07 3.74 -0.87
C LEU A 71 -13.67 5.14 -1.05
N CYS A 72 -12.86 6.19 -0.91
CA CYS A 72 -13.33 7.56 -1.07
C CYS A 72 -13.82 7.83 -2.48
N LYS A 73 -13.01 7.51 -3.49
CA LYS A 73 -13.27 7.90 -4.88
C LYS A 73 -14.38 7.07 -5.54
N PHE A 74 -14.36 5.75 -5.35
CA PHE A 74 -15.21 4.83 -6.12
C PHE A 74 -16.40 4.27 -5.35
N ILE A 75 -16.36 4.27 -4.03
CA ILE A 75 -17.46 3.76 -3.20
C ILE A 75 -18.27 4.90 -2.60
N LEU A 76 -17.63 5.84 -1.92
CA LEU A 76 -18.30 6.96 -1.25
C LEU A 76 -18.49 8.17 -2.15
N HIS A 77 -17.78 8.23 -3.28
CA HIS A 77 -17.82 9.35 -4.23
C HIS A 77 -17.55 10.69 -3.55
N VAL A 78 -16.49 10.70 -2.73
CA VAL A 78 -16.00 11.90 -2.03
C VAL A 78 -14.55 12.13 -2.41
N PRO A 79 -14.01 13.34 -2.18
CA PRO A 79 -12.58 13.58 -2.42
C PRO A 79 -11.69 12.63 -1.61
N VAL A 80 -10.56 12.22 -2.20
CA VAL A 80 -9.61 11.35 -1.53
C VAL A 80 -9.05 12.07 -0.31
N ARG A 81 -9.03 11.38 0.83
CA ARG A 81 -8.51 11.90 2.09
C ARG A 81 -7.16 11.30 2.41
N VAL A 82 -6.32 12.07 3.11
CA VAL A 82 -5.02 11.58 3.57
C VAL A 82 -5.25 10.56 4.67
N GLY A 83 -4.61 9.40 4.54
CA GLY A 83 -4.57 8.40 5.60
C GLY A 83 -3.28 8.54 6.38
N TYR A 84 -3.35 8.33 7.68
CA TYR A 84 -2.19 8.38 8.57
C TYR A 84 -1.95 7.02 9.20
N ILE A 85 -0.66 6.64 9.28
CA ILE A 85 -0.25 5.44 10.00
C ILE A 85 0.00 5.84 11.45
N GLY A 86 -0.83 5.35 12.35
CA GLY A 86 -0.68 5.62 13.79
C GLY A 86 0.28 4.66 14.47
N ALA A 87 0.40 3.43 13.96
CA ALA A 87 1.31 2.45 14.51
C ALA A 87 1.60 1.35 13.51
N ILE A 88 2.82 0.81 13.58
CA ILE A 88 3.24 -0.37 12.83
C ILE A 88 3.70 -1.39 13.86
N ARG A 89 3.16 -2.59 13.80
CA ARG A 89 3.49 -3.67 14.72
C ARG A 89 3.88 -4.93 13.99
N LYS A 90 4.72 -5.75 14.62
CA LYS A 90 5.10 -7.07 14.13
C LYS A 90 5.67 -7.03 12.72
N PHE A 91 6.38 -5.96 12.39
CA PHE A 91 7.06 -5.87 11.10
C PHE A 91 8.15 -6.91 11.01
N ARG A 92 8.09 -7.73 9.97
CA ARG A 92 9.09 -8.77 9.71
C ARG A 92 9.50 -8.72 8.26
N MET A 93 10.80 -8.75 8.03
CA MET A 93 11.40 -8.86 6.70
C MET A 93 12.11 -10.20 6.60
N HIS A 94 11.80 -10.95 5.55
CA HIS A 94 12.47 -12.24 5.30
C HIS A 94 13.58 -12.10 4.28
N ARG A 95 13.45 -11.16 3.33
CA ARG A 95 14.52 -10.71 2.46
C ARG A 95 14.16 -9.36 1.83
N LEU A 96 15.16 -8.69 1.24
CA LEU A 96 14.94 -7.45 0.52
C LEU A 96 14.55 -7.74 -0.94
N PRO A 97 13.58 -7.02 -1.50
CA PRO A 97 13.26 -7.12 -2.92
C PRO A 97 14.38 -6.56 -3.78
N ALA A 98 14.74 -7.28 -4.84
CA ALA A 98 15.72 -6.78 -5.80
C ALA A 98 15.07 -5.90 -6.87
N VAL A 99 15.87 -5.02 -7.45
CA VAL A 99 15.47 -4.24 -8.63
C VAL A 99 14.92 -5.19 -9.69
N GLY A 100 13.79 -4.83 -10.29
CA GLY A 100 13.10 -5.63 -11.31
C GLY A 100 12.08 -6.61 -10.77
N GLU A 101 12.12 -6.92 -9.47
CA GLU A 101 11.10 -7.76 -8.86
C GLU A 101 9.83 -6.98 -8.58
N THR A 102 8.69 -7.65 -8.65
CA THR A 102 7.38 -7.03 -8.40
C THR A 102 6.84 -7.47 -7.06
N LEU A 103 6.59 -6.48 -6.19
CA LEU A 103 5.91 -6.70 -4.93
C LEU A 103 4.40 -6.75 -5.18
N THR A 104 3.76 -7.80 -4.69
CA THR A 104 2.30 -7.86 -4.60
C THR A 104 1.97 -7.71 -3.12
N THR A 105 1.33 -6.61 -2.77
CA THR A 105 1.02 -6.28 -1.38
C THR A 105 -0.47 -6.40 -1.16
N THR A 106 -0.86 -7.23 -0.20
CA THR A 106 -2.25 -7.42 0.19
C THR A 106 -2.47 -6.75 1.53
N ILE A 107 -3.44 -5.84 1.57
CA ILE A 107 -3.91 -5.21 2.79
C ILE A 107 -5.20 -5.90 3.20
N ILE A 108 -5.21 -6.52 4.37
CA ILE A 108 -6.36 -7.26 4.89
C ILE A 108 -7.01 -6.43 5.98
N PHE A 109 -8.23 -5.98 5.72
CA PHE A 109 -9.01 -5.22 6.71
C PHE A 109 -9.46 -6.15 7.84
N ARG A 110 -9.18 -5.78 9.08
CA ARG A 110 -9.58 -6.55 10.26
C ARG A 110 -10.81 -5.96 10.94
N GLU A 111 -10.69 -4.70 11.37
CA GLU A 111 -11.80 -4.01 12.04
C GLU A 111 -11.57 -2.51 12.07
N ASP A 112 -12.65 -1.79 12.32
CA ASP A 112 -12.61 -0.34 12.53
C ASP A 112 -13.08 -0.07 13.96
N VAL A 113 -12.24 0.60 14.75
CA VAL A 113 -12.52 0.92 16.15
C VAL A 113 -12.33 2.42 16.34
N PHE A 114 -13.44 3.13 16.55
CA PHE A 114 -13.43 4.58 16.77
C PHE A 114 -12.69 5.36 15.66
N GLY A 115 -12.93 4.99 14.40
CA GLY A 115 -12.30 5.67 13.26
C GLY A 115 -10.87 5.23 12.97
N ILE A 116 -10.33 4.29 13.73
CA ILE A 116 -9.02 3.69 13.48
C ILE A 116 -9.23 2.32 12.85
N SER A 117 -8.67 2.13 11.67
CA SER A 117 -8.73 0.84 10.98
C SER A 117 -7.52 0.00 11.34
N LEU A 118 -7.77 -1.26 11.66
CA LEU A 118 -6.72 -2.25 11.89
C LEU A 118 -6.62 -3.11 10.65
N VAL A 119 -5.44 -3.13 10.04
CA VAL A 119 -5.18 -3.91 8.83
C VAL A 119 -3.89 -4.71 8.97
N ASP A 120 -3.83 -5.84 8.27
CA ASP A 120 -2.58 -6.58 8.10
C ASP A 120 -2.06 -6.31 6.70
N ALA A 121 -0.74 -6.18 6.58
CA ALA A 121 -0.05 -6.04 5.30
C ALA A 121 0.82 -7.27 5.07
N VAL A 122 0.70 -7.87 3.90
CA VAL A 122 1.51 -9.00 3.48
C VAL A 122 2.11 -8.68 2.12
N VAL A 123 3.43 -8.79 2.02
CA VAL A 123 4.15 -8.51 0.76
C VAL A 123 4.71 -9.82 0.23
N CYS A 124 4.38 -10.11 -1.02
CA CYS A 124 4.86 -11.31 -1.72
C CYS A 124 5.56 -10.93 -3.01
N ILE A 125 6.51 -11.78 -3.40
CA ILE A 125 7.09 -11.76 -4.74
C ILE A 125 6.80 -13.14 -5.32
N GLY A 126 5.90 -13.20 -6.31
CA GLY A 126 5.34 -14.48 -6.72
C GLY A 126 4.65 -15.16 -5.54
N ASP A 127 5.00 -16.41 -5.28
CA ASP A 127 4.44 -17.17 -4.17
C ASP A 127 5.22 -17.01 -2.86
N GLU A 128 6.30 -16.26 -2.88
CA GLU A 128 7.16 -16.07 -1.72
C GLU A 128 6.72 -14.89 -0.88
N ARG A 129 6.34 -15.13 0.38
CA ARG A 129 6.08 -14.05 1.33
C ARG A 129 7.42 -13.50 1.80
N ILE A 130 7.66 -12.22 1.56
CA ILE A 130 8.93 -11.59 1.92
C ILE A 130 8.84 -10.62 3.10
N ALA A 131 7.64 -10.16 3.44
CA ALA A 131 7.45 -9.24 4.56
C ALA A 131 6.00 -9.26 5.02
N GLU A 132 5.79 -8.88 6.29
CA GLU A 132 4.46 -8.70 6.87
C GLU A 132 4.50 -7.68 7.99
N ALA A 133 3.33 -7.09 8.29
CA ALA A 133 3.16 -6.16 9.40
C ALA A 133 1.68 -6.02 9.74
N ALA A 134 1.40 -5.50 10.93
CA ALA A 134 0.07 -5.04 11.31
C ALA A 134 0.11 -3.52 11.42
N LEU A 135 -0.87 -2.85 10.82
CA LEU A 135 -0.92 -1.39 10.76
C LEU A 135 -2.19 -0.87 11.43
N LYS A 136 -2.06 0.26 12.14
CA LYS A 136 -3.19 1.07 12.57
C LYS A 136 -3.22 2.31 11.71
N THR A 137 -4.36 2.55 11.06
CA THR A 137 -4.50 3.69 10.15
C THR A 137 -5.70 4.53 10.55
N ALA A 138 -5.61 5.82 10.28
CA ALA A 138 -6.71 6.75 10.51
C ALA A 138 -6.85 7.70 9.34
N LEU A 139 -8.09 8.09 9.01
CA LEU A 139 -8.35 9.10 8.00
C LEU A 139 -8.10 10.49 8.58
N GLY A 140 -7.40 11.32 7.81
CA GLY A 140 -7.30 12.73 8.12
C GLY A 140 -8.62 13.45 7.86
N GLU A 141 -8.81 14.59 8.52
CA GLU A 141 -10.01 15.41 8.32
C GLU A 141 -9.96 16.23 7.04
N LYS A 142 -8.75 16.49 6.52
CA LYS A 142 -8.56 17.30 5.33
C LYS A 142 -8.49 16.44 4.08
N GLU A 143 -9.01 16.97 2.98
CA GLU A 143 -8.88 16.37 1.67
C GLU A 143 -7.41 16.35 1.24
N ALA A 144 -7.04 15.36 0.41
CA ALA A 144 -5.74 15.33 -0.23
C ALA A 144 -5.68 16.42 -1.30
N GLU A 145 -4.58 17.16 -1.32
CA GLU A 145 -4.33 18.20 -2.31
C GLU A 145 -3.55 17.69 -3.50
#